data_16d8fe4a90c340e4a7ac47637266bee6
#
_entry.id   16d8fe4a90c340e4a7ac47637266bee6
#
_cell.length_a   1.000
_cell.length_b   1.000
_cell.length_c   1.000
_cell.angle_alpha   90.00
_cell.angle_beta   90.00
_cell.angle_gamma   90.00
#
_symmetry.space_group_name_H-M   'P 1'
#
loop_
_entity.id
_entity.type
_entity.pdbx_description
1 polymer ?
#
loop_
_entity_poly.entity_id
_entity_poly.type
_entity_poly.pdbx_seq_one_letter_code
_entity_poly.pdbx_strand_id
1 'polypeptide(L)'
;DWDDYVGRLAIGRLFNGRVRKGEEIAICRLDGAFAPAKVSVLYGYEGLRRIEVAEAGPGDIVAVAGLEEVQIGETLSDREDPRPLPPIHVDEPTITMVLSINDSPFSGREGRHVTSRKLKERLERERLVNVSIRVEPTESADAFRVSGRGELQLAILIEMMRREGYELSVGKPQAITRAQDGVVREPMEMLAIDCPEEFIGVVTQKMGERRGRMMKMSNHGSGRVRMEFRVPSRGLIGFRTEFLTDTRGTGIMNHLFDGWEPWQGDIEHRATGTLVADRQGRATAYSIENLQPRGALFLSPGDEVYEGMVIGEHARGNDLDVNVTKEKKLSNMRASGSDDMIRLIPPRLMNLEQALEFIRDDELVEVTPAAVRLRKRVLAANRRK
;
A
#
# COMPACT_ATOMS: atom_id res chain seq x y z
N ASP A 1 21.11 -0.31 -0.24
CA ASP A 1 20.88 1.10 0.09
C ASP A 1 21.39 2.00 -1.04
N TRP A 2 21.02 3.27 -0.99
CA TRP A 2 21.48 4.28 -1.94
C TRP A 2 22.03 5.50 -1.20
N ASP A 3 23.14 6.00 -1.69
CA ASP A 3 23.79 7.22 -1.17
C ASP A 3 24.00 8.20 -2.34
N ASP A 4 23.66 9.48 -2.14
CA ASP A 4 23.67 10.47 -3.22
C ASP A 4 25.10 10.80 -3.73
N TYR A 5 26.15 10.46 -2.97
CA TYR A 5 27.56 10.72 -3.32
C TYR A 5 28.28 9.50 -3.90
N VAL A 6 28.02 8.32 -3.35
CA VAL A 6 28.73 7.09 -3.73
C VAL A 6 27.86 6.11 -4.51
N GLY A 7 26.57 6.43 -4.71
CA GLY A 7 25.62 5.62 -5.44
C GLY A 7 25.12 4.42 -4.66
N ARG A 8 25.00 3.25 -5.34
CA ARG A 8 24.49 2.02 -4.74
C ARG A 8 25.44 1.48 -3.68
N LEU A 9 24.90 1.06 -2.56
CA LEU A 9 25.57 0.43 -1.45
C LEU A 9 25.08 -1.00 -1.26
N ALA A 10 25.95 -1.98 -1.41
CA ALA A 10 25.67 -3.36 -1.08
C ALA A 10 25.95 -3.58 0.41
N ILE A 11 24.90 -3.83 1.19
CA ILE A 11 24.99 -4.12 2.62
C ILE A 11 24.92 -5.63 2.82
N GLY A 12 25.90 -6.20 3.51
CA GLY A 12 25.97 -7.63 3.74
C GLY A 12 26.82 -7.99 4.95
N ARG A 13 26.73 -9.27 5.33
CA ARG A 13 27.59 -9.85 6.36
C ARG A 13 28.77 -10.54 5.72
N LEU A 14 29.95 -10.28 6.24
CA LEU A 14 31.16 -11.00 5.87
C LEU A 14 31.21 -12.34 6.65
N PHE A 15 31.11 -13.46 5.94
CA PHE A 15 31.12 -14.79 6.55
C PHE A 15 32.53 -15.31 6.75
N ASN A 16 33.39 -15.17 5.72
CA ASN A 16 34.73 -15.68 5.69
C ASN A 16 35.66 -14.66 5.00
N GLY A 17 36.96 -14.75 5.27
CA GLY A 17 37.96 -13.92 4.62
C GLY A 17 37.97 -12.48 5.14
N ARG A 18 38.49 -11.59 4.31
CA ARG A 18 38.57 -10.16 4.57
C ARG A 18 38.29 -9.39 3.30
N VAL A 19 37.79 -8.20 3.42
CA VAL A 19 37.57 -7.28 2.30
C VAL A 19 38.24 -5.95 2.59
N ARG A 20 38.88 -5.37 1.57
CA ARG A 20 39.65 -4.11 1.68
C ARG A 20 39.11 -3.07 0.70
N LYS A 21 39.20 -1.81 1.08
CA LYS A 21 38.99 -0.68 0.18
C LYS A 21 39.99 -0.76 -0.99
N GLY A 22 39.49 -0.61 -2.22
CA GLY A 22 40.28 -0.66 -3.46
C GLY A 22 40.52 -2.06 -4.00
N GLU A 23 40.09 -3.12 -3.32
CA GLU A 23 40.25 -4.50 -3.72
C GLU A 23 39.31 -4.86 -4.91
N GLU A 24 39.82 -5.74 -5.79
CA GLU A 24 39.00 -6.34 -6.86
C GLU A 24 38.36 -7.63 -6.35
N ILE A 25 37.07 -7.75 -6.53
CA ILE A 25 36.24 -8.87 -6.07
C ILE A 25 35.40 -9.42 -7.20
N ALA A 26 34.78 -10.58 -7.00
CA ALA A 26 33.79 -11.16 -7.89
C ALA A 26 32.38 -11.00 -7.30
N ILE A 27 31.41 -10.60 -8.12
CA ILE A 27 29.99 -10.71 -7.82
C ILE A 27 29.52 -12.03 -8.37
N CYS A 28 29.10 -12.94 -7.49
CA CYS A 28 28.48 -14.22 -7.86
C CYS A 28 26.97 -13.97 -8.05
N ARG A 29 26.52 -13.99 -9.29
CA ARG A 29 25.14 -13.69 -9.65
C ARG A 29 24.20 -14.86 -9.37
N LEU A 30 22.90 -14.57 -9.30
CA LEU A 30 21.87 -15.59 -9.05
C LEU A 30 21.75 -16.63 -10.18
N ASP A 31 22.10 -16.28 -11.40
CA ASP A 31 22.14 -17.16 -12.58
C ASP A 31 23.41 -18.02 -12.65
N GLY A 32 24.32 -17.89 -11.68
CA GLY A 32 25.60 -18.59 -11.63
C GLY A 32 26.73 -17.92 -12.40
N ALA A 33 26.52 -16.77 -13.03
CA ALA A 33 27.56 -15.99 -13.65
C ALA A 33 28.42 -15.24 -12.63
N PHE A 34 29.69 -14.95 -13.01
CA PHE A 34 30.59 -14.15 -12.20
C PHE A 34 30.90 -12.84 -12.91
N ALA A 35 30.81 -11.73 -12.20
CA ALA A 35 31.15 -10.42 -12.72
C ALA A 35 32.24 -9.77 -11.85
N PRO A 36 33.33 -9.24 -12.45
CA PRO A 36 34.36 -8.53 -11.70
C PRO A 36 33.81 -7.19 -11.20
N ALA A 37 34.20 -6.80 -10.01
CA ALA A 37 33.85 -5.50 -9.40
C ALA A 37 35.00 -4.99 -8.53
N LYS A 38 34.98 -3.70 -8.20
CA LYS A 38 35.98 -3.07 -7.36
C LYS A 38 35.32 -2.36 -6.18
N VAL A 39 35.82 -2.61 -4.99
CA VAL A 39 35.41 -1.94 -3.75
C VAL A 39 35.92 -0.51 -3.77
N SER A 40 35.11 0.46 -4.17
CA SER A 40 35.53 1.87 -4.20
C SER A 40 35.55 2.48 -2.81
N VAL A 41 34.55 2.19 -1.97
CA VAL A 41 34.49 2.59 -0.56
C VAL A 41 33.96 1.41 0.25
N LEU A 42 34.56 1.21 1.42
CA LEU A 42 34.14 0.21 2.39
C LEU A 42 33.73 0.91 3.68
N TYR A 43 32.52 0.60 4.14
CA TYR A 43 31.98 1.07 5.41
C TYR A 43 31.76 -0.09 6.36
N GLY A 44 32.08 0.13 7.63
CA GLY A 44 31.65 -0.66 8.77
C GLY A 44 30.56 0.07 9.56
N TYR A 45 30.07 -0.54 10.63
CA TYR A 45 29.06 0.02 11.51
C TYR A 45 29.56 0.10 12.96
N GLU A 46 29.46 1.28 13.56
CA GLU A 46 29.57 1.48 15.00
C GLU A 46 28.19 1.86 15.57
N GLY A 47 27.51 0.89 16.16
CA GLY A 47 26.09 1.01 16.50
C GLY A 47 25.25 1.21 15.24
N LEU A 48 24.59 2.37 15.12
CA LEU A 48 23.78 2.73 13.94
C LEU A 48 24.52 3.64 12.96
N ARG A 49 25.76 4.03 13.25
CA ARG A 49 26.53 4.95 12.40
C ARG A 49 27.41 4.17 11.43
N ARG A 50 27.37 4.58 10.20
CA ARG A 50 28.23 4.12 9.12
C ARG A 50 29.56 4.86 9.19
N ILE A 51 30.66 4.15 9.28
CA ILE A 51 32.04 4.68 9.30
C ILE A 51 32.87 4.08 8.17
N GLU A 52 33.68 4.87 7.51
CA GLU A 52 34.61 4.37 6.51
C GLU A 52 35.74 3.58 7.18
N VAL A 53 36.03 2.37 6.66
CA VAL A 53 37.08 1.48 7.17
C VAL A 53 37.97 1.05 6.02
N ALA A 54 39.24 0.76 6.33
CA ALA A 54 40.23 0.29 5.36
C ALA A 54 40.06 -1.21 5.07
N GLU A 55 39.66 -1.99 6.07
CA GLU A 55 39.52 -3.46 6.02
C GLU A 55 38.40 -3.89 6.97
N ALA A 56 37.69 -4.97 6.62
CA ALA A 56 36.72 -5.64 7.47
C ALA A 56 36.97 -7.15 7.47
N GLY A 57 36.58 -7.82 8.57
CA GLY A 57 36.82 -9.24 8.82
C GLY A 57 35.55 -10.10 9.00
N PRO A 58 35.74 -11.41 9.24
CA PRO A 58 34.64 -12.33 9.41
C PRO A 58 33.70 -11.94 10.57
N GLY A 59 32.39 -11.94 10.33
CA GLY A 59 31.37 -11.57 11.31
C GLY A 59 30.88 -10.12 11.18
N ASP A 60 31.67 -9.25 10.53
CA ASP A 60 31.30 -7.85 10.35
C ASP A 60 30.12 -7.69 9.38
N ILE A 61 29.30 -6.67 9.66
CA ILE A 61 28.35 -6.15 8.71
C ILE A 61 29.01 -4.97 8.01
N VAL A 62 29.04 -5.01 6.68
CA VAL A 62 29.71 -4.02 5.85
C VAL A 62 28.76 -3.42 4.81
N ALA A 63 29.04 -2.18 4.40
CA ALA A 63 28.43 -1.60 3.22
C ALA A 63 29.52 -1.28 2.19
N VAL A 64 29.38 -1.82 0.99
CA VAL A 64 30.37 -1.72 -0.09
C VAL A 64 29.81 -0.86 -1.21
N ALA A 65 30.55 0.16 -1.62
CA ALA A 65 30.26 1.01 -2.78
C ALA A 65 31.12 0.63 -3.99
N GLY A 66 30.69 1.02 -5.19
CA GLY A 66 31.35 0.70 -6.46
C GLY A 66 30.79 -0.53 -7.16
N LEU A 67 29.64 -1.01 -6.70
CA LEU A 67 28.94 -2.20 -7.21
C LEU A 67 27.63 -1.78 -7.88
N GLU A 68 27.67 -1.28 -9.11
CA GLU A 68 26.51 -0.68 -9.77
C GLU A 68 25.36 -1.65 -10.03
N GLU A 69 25.66 -2.91 -10.28
CA GLU A 69 24.67 -3.91 -10.72
C GLU A 69 24.39 -5.02 -9.70
N VAL A 70 24.90 -4.92 -8.47
CA VAL A 70 24.67 -5.95 -7.44
C VAL A 70 23.20 -6.01 -7.03
N GLN A 71 22.70 -7.23 -6.84
CA GLN A 71 21.33 -7.50 -6.39
C GLN A 71 21.33 -8.18 -5.01
N ILE A 72 20.20 -8.07 -4.31
CA ILE A 72 20.02 -8.78 -3.03
C ILE A 72 19.99 -10.29 -3.29
N GLY A 73 20.73 -11.04 -2.47
CA GLY A 73 20.87 -12.49 -2.60
C GLY A 73 22.09 -12.94 -3.40
N GLU A 74 22.81 -11.99 -4.06
CA GLU A 74 24.10 -12.25 -4.68
C GLU A 74 25.21 -12.29 -3.63
N THR A 75 26.31 -12.99 -3.95
CA THR A 75 27.47 -13.11 -3.07
C THR A 75 28.63 -12.30 -3.63
N LEU A 76 29.28 -11.52 -2.75
CA LEU A 76 30.60 -10.95 -3.03
C LEU A 76 31.67 -11.94 -2.57
N SER A 77 32.60 -12.29 -3.44
CA SER A 77 33.60 -13.31 -3.19
C SER A 77 34.98 -12.89 -3.70
N ASP A 78 35.99 -13.68 -3.34
CA ASP A 78 37.31 -13.57 -3.92
C ASP A 78 37.24 -13.68 -5.46
N ARG A 79 38.07 -12.91 -6.15
CA ARG A 79 38.08 -12.89 -7.62
C ARG A 79 38.67 -14.15 -8.25
N GLU A 80 39.68 -14.73 -7.60
CA GLU A 80 40.43 -15.88 -8.14
C GLU A 80 39.76 -17.22 -7.79
N ASP A 81 39.07 -17.27 -6.62
CA ASP A 81 38.35 -18.47 -6.16
C ASP A 81 36.92 -18.10 -5.72
N PRO A 82 36.01 -17.80 -6.66
CA PRO A 82 34.65 -17.41 -6.34
C PRO A 82 33.86 -18.54 -5.68
N ARG A 83 33.37 -18.31 -4.46
CA ARG A 83 32.57 -19.28 -3.67
C ARG A 83 31.22 -18.68 -3.30
N PRO A 84 30.18 -18.86 -4.13
CA PRO A 84 28.86 -18.32 -3.85
C PRO A 84 28.22 -19.01 -2.64
N LEU A 85 27.58 -18.22 -1.80
CA LEU A 85 26.65 -18.73 -0.79
C LEU A 85 25.32 -19.15 -1.45
N PRO A 86 24.52 -20.01 -0.79
CA PRO A 86 23.20 -20.33 -1.29
C PRO A 86 22.39 -19.05 -1.53
N PRO A 87 21.77 -18.87 -2.70
CA PRO A 87 21.04 -17.66 -3.04
C PRO A 87 19.82 -17.49 -2.14
N ILE A 88 19.53 -16.25 -1.76
CA ILE A 88 18.30 -15.91 -1.06
C ILE A 88 17.22 -15.65 -2.11
N HIS A 89 16.22 -16.52 -2.16
CA HIS A 89 15.05 -16.30 -3.00
C HIS A 89 14.14 -15.26 -2.36
N VAL A 90 13.81 -14.23 -3.13
CA VAL A 90 12.85 -13.21 -2.75
C VAL A 90 11.52 -13.56 -3.40
N ASP A 91 10.44 -13.66 -2.59
CA ASP A 91 9.11 -13.95 -3.11
C ASP A 91 8.68 -12.90 -4.14
N GLU A 92 7.98 -13.37 -5.15
CA GLU A 92 7.45 -12.50 -6.18
C GLU A 92 6.33 -11.59 -5.63
N PRO A 93 6.12 -10.42 -6.24
CA PRO A 93 4.99 -9.56 -5.91
C PRO A 93 3.66 -10.28 -6.15
N THR A 94 2.71 -10.10 -5.24
CA THR A 94 1.37 -10.68 -5.31
C THR A 94 0.27 -9.64 -5.52
N ILE A 95 0.53 -8.38 -5.13
CA ILE A 95 -0.40 -7.26 -5.23
C ILE A 95 0.19 -6.15 -6.10
N THR A 96 -0.66 -5.51 -6.88
CA THR A 96 -0.32 -4.36 -7.71
C THR A 96 -1.28 -3.20 -7.49
N MET A 97 -0.77 -1.97 -7.62
CA MET A 97 -1.55 -0.73 -7.60
C MET A 97 -1.09 0.17 -8.75
N VAL A 98 -1.98 1.00 -9.26
CA VAL A 98 -1.62 2.07 -10.20
C VAL A 98 -1.43 3.36 -9.41
N LEU A 99 -0.24 3.94 -9.51
CA LEU A 99 0.12 5.23 -8.95
C LEU A 99 0.22 6.23 -10.11
N SER A 100 -0.49 7.34 -10.03
CA SER A 100 -0.46 8.40 -11.04
C SER A 100 -0.27 9.77 -10.39
N ILE A 101 0.04 10.77 -11.19
CA ILE A 101 0.01 12.15 -10.71
C ILE A 101 -1.39 12.49 -10.19
N ASN A 102 -1.46 13.44 -9.28
CA ASN A 102 -2.73 14.00 -8.84
C ASN A 102 -3.26 14.96 -9.94
N ASP A 103 -4.36 14.59 -10.58
CA ASP A 103 -5.06 15.37 -11.61
C ASP A 103 -6.40 15.94 -11.10
N SER A 104 -6.60 15.98 -9.77
CA SER A 104 -7.76 16.57 -9.15
C SER A 104 -7.77 18.10 -9.27
N PRO A 105 -8.93 18.77 -9.09
CA PRO A 105 -9.01 20.23 -9.03
C PRO A 105 -8.18 20.87 -7.90
N PHE A 106 -7.70 20.09 -6.93
CA PHE A 106 -6.84 20.53 -5.84
C PHE A 106 -5.36 20.22 -6.04
N SER A 107 -4.99 19.67 -7.19
CA SER A 107 -3.60 19.35 -7.51
C SER A 107 -2.69 20.56 -7.39
N GLY A 108 -1.50 20.37 -6.82
CA GLY A 108 -0.47 21.40 -6.65
C GLY A 108 -0.71 22.39 -5.50
N ARG A 109 -1.75 22.19 -4.69
CA ARG A 109 -2.03 23.09 -3.55
C ARG A 109 -1.22 22.75 -2.29
N GLU A 110 -0.89 21.49 -2.09
CA GLU A 110 -0.36 20.99 -0.81
C GLU A 110 1.02 20.33 -0.97
N GLY A 111 1.32 19.74 -2.14
CA GLY A 111 2.57 19.04 -2.40
C GLY A 111 3.58 19.84 -3.21
N ARG A 112 4.86 19.46 -3.09
CA ARG A 112 5.98 20.04 -3.87
C ARG A 112 6.25 19.24 -5.16
N HIS A 113 5.93 17.95 -5.16
CA HIS A 113 6.24 17.02 -6.23
C HIS A 113 4.95 16.53 -6.88
N VAL A 114 4.56 17.16 -7.99
CA VAL A 114 3.26 16.95 -8.67
C VAL A 114 3.42 16.48 -10.11
N THR A 115 4.66 16.25 -10.58
CA THR A 115 4.92 15.91 -11.99
C THR A 115 5.25 14.42 -12.16
N SER A 116 4.87 13.85 -13.31
CA SER A 116 5.15 12.44 -13.65
C SER A 116 6.64 12.12 -13.65
N ARG A 117 7.49 13.08 -14.06
CA ARG A 117 8.94 12.92 -13.99
C ARG A 117 9.43 12.69 -12.56
N LYS A 118 8.98 13.51 -11.61
CA LYS A 118 9.36 13.37 -10.19
C LYS A 118 8.83 12.08 -9.58
N LEU A 119 7.61 11.70 -9.93
CA LEU A 119 7.03 10.42 -9.53
C LEU A 119 7.87 9.25 -10.05
N LYS A 120 8.23 9.26 -11.34
CA LYS A 120 9.07 8.24 -11.95
C LYS A 120 10.45 8.15 -11.27
N GLU A 121 11.16 9.28 -11.11
CA GLU A 121 12.48 9.33 -10.46
C GLU A 121 12.42 8.71 -9.04
N ARG A 122 11.36 8.99 -8.29
CA ARG A 122 11.18 8.44 -6.93
C ARG A 122 10.90 6.93 -6.93
N LEU A 123 10.03 6.47 -7.83
CA LEU A 123 9.72 5.04 -7.95
C LEU A 123 10.92 4.22 -8.45
N GLU A 124 11.71 4.75 -9.39
CA GLU A 124 12.95 4.11 -9.82
C GLU A 124 13.97 4.02 -8.68
N ARG A 125 14.10 5.05 -7.84
CA ARG A 125 14.94 4.99 -6.64
C ARG A 125 14.47 3.90 -5.69
N GLU A 126 13.17 3.76 -5.47
CA GLU A 126 12.63 2.70 -4.62
C GLU A 126 12.98 1.31 -5.16
N ARG A 127 12.88 1.10 -6.47
CA ARG A 127 13.22 -0.16 -7.12
C ARG A 127 14.69 -0.55 -6.92
N LEU A 128 15.60 0.43 -6.79
CA LEU A 128 17.03 0.17 -6.56
C LEU A 128 17.30 -0.35 -5.14
N VAL A 129 16.49 0.07 -4.18
CA VAL A 129 16.67 -0.27 -2.75
C VAL A 129 15.81 -1.45 -2.32
N ASN A 130 14.63 -1.61 -2.94
CA ASN A 130 13.63 -2.59 -2.54
C ASN A 130 13.35 -3.58 -3.68
N VAL A 131 14.02 -4.74 -3.64
CA VAL A 131 13.92 -5.79 -4.69
C VAL A 131 12.55 -6.44 -4.80
N SER A 132 11.71 -6.33 -3.77
CA SER A 132 10.36 -6.87 -3.79
C SER A 132 9.35 -5.94 -4.46
N ILE A 133 9.76 -4.71 -4.83
CA ILE A 133 8.93 -3.76 -5.57
C ILE A 133 9.30 -3.80 -7.05
N ARG A 134 8.28 -3.95 -7.90
CA ARG A 134 8.39 -3.79 -9.35
C ARG A 134 7.66 -2.54 -9.78
N VAL A 135 8.25 -1.80 -10.69
CA VAL A 135 7.67 -0.58 -11.27
C VAL A 135 7.63 -0.75 -12.78
N GLU A 136 6.46 -0.67 -13.35
CA GLU A 136 6.21 -0.82 -14.78
C GLU A 136 5.46 0.40 -15.32
N PRO A 137 5.78 0.88 -16.53
CA PRO A 137 4.98 1.92 -17.17
C PRO A 137 3.58 1.37 -17.47
N THR A 138 2.59 2.26 -17.55
CA THR A 138 1.26 1.98 -18.06
C THR A 138 1.09 2.59 -19.46
N GLU A 139 -0.10 2.45 -20.05
CA GLU A 139 -0.43 3.13 -21.31
C GLU A 139 -0.40 4.66 -21.17
N SER A 140 -0.61 5.16 -19.97
CA SER A 140 -0.49 6.59 -19.66
C SER A 140 0.93 6.94 -19.20
N ALA A 141 1.52 7.98 -19.76
CA ALA A 141 2.82 8.50 -19.35
C ALA A 141 2.86 9.04 -17.91
N ASP A 142 1.69 9.33 -17.33
CA ASP A 142 1.51 9.92 -16.00
C ASP A 142 1.16 8.88 -14.93
N ALA A 143 1.15 7.59 -15.28
CA ALA A 143 0.78 6.51 -14.38
C ALA A 143 1.78 5.35 -14.45
N PHE A 144 2.02 4.73 -13.30
CA PHE A 144 2.94 3.61 -13.12
C PHE A 144 2.23 2.48 -12.39
N ARG A 145 2.44 1.27 -12.85
CA ARG A 145 2.02 0.07 -12.13
C ARG A 145 3.11 -0.30 -11.13
N VAL A 146 2.77 -0.29 -9.86
CA VAL A 146 3.69 -0.63 -8.76
C VAL A 146 3.21 -1.90 -8.10
N SER A 147 4.06 -2.91 -8.07
CA SER A 147 3.75 -4.23 -7.54
C SER A 147 4.61 -4.53 -6.33
N GLY A 148 4.03 -5.18 -5.32
CA GLY A 148 4.69 -5.54 -4.07
C GLY A 148 4.12 -6.84 -3.49
N ARG A 149 4.68 -7.30 -2.37
CA ARG A 149 4.26 -8.54 -1.70
C ARG A 149 2.91 -8.45 -1.00
N GLY A 150 2.42 -7.23 -0.75
CA GLY A 150 1.14 -7.01 -0.09
C GLY A 150 0.75 -5.55 -0.05
N GLU A 151 -0.49 -5.27 0.32
CA GLU A 151 -1.04 -3.91 0.38
C GLU A 151 -0.30 -3.00 1.37
N LEU A 152 0.13 -3.55 2.52
CA LEU A 152 0.82 -2.79 3.56
C LEU A 152 2.17 -2.24 3.05
N GLN A 153 2.94 -3.04 2.29
CA GLN A 153 4.20 -2.59 1.72
C GLN A 153 3.99 -1.39 0.78
N LEU A 154 2.97 -1.47 -0.08
CA LEU A 154 2.64 -0.39 -1.00
C LEU A 154 2.07 0.83 -0.27
N ALA A 155 1.26 0.63 0.77
CA ALA A 155 0.74 1.72 1.61
C ALA A 155 1.87 2.46 2.34
N ILE A 156 2.88 1.74 2.84
CA ILE A 156 4.08 2.36 3.47
C ILE A 156 4.85 3.19 2.45
N LEU A 157 5.06 2.68 1.23
CA LEU A 157 5.72 3.44 0.16
C LEU A 157 4.95 4.74 -0.13
N ILE A 158 3.63 4.67 -0.30
CA ILE A 158 2.78 5.83 -0.56
C ILE A 158 2.86 6.84 0.60
N GLU A 159 2.83 6.35 1.85
CA GLU A 159 2.93 7.21 3.03
C GLU A 159 4.32 7.89 3.13
N MET A 160 5.41 7.20 2.80
CA MET A 160 6.74 7.81 2.71
C MET A 160 6.77 8.91 1.66
N MET A 161 6.25 8.64 0.46
CA MET A 161 6.15 9.64 -0.61
C MET A 161 5.31 10.84 -0.20
N ARG A 162 4.20 10.61 0.50
CA ARG A 162 3.35 11.67 1.07
C ARG A 162 4.15 12.59 2.00
N ARG A 163 4.96 12.01 2.91
CA ARG A 163 5.83 12.76 3.83
C ARG A 163 6.98 13.48 3.14
N GLU A 164 7.45 12.95 2.02
CA GLU A 164 8.45 13.61 1.17
C GLU A 164 7.88 14.79 0.37
N GLY A 165 6.56 15.00 0.40
CA GLY A 165 5.88 16.12 -0.26
C GLY A 165 5.32 15.81 -1.64
N TYR A 166 5.09 14.55 -1.97
CA TYR A 166 4.42 14.14 -3.21
C TYR A 166 2.90 14.27 -3.11
N GLU A 167 2.28 14.66 -4.22
CA GLU A 167 0.85 14.49 -4.46
C GLU A 167 0.66 13.41 -5.52
N LEU A 168 -0.18 12.43 -5.23
CA LEU A 168 -0.46 11.33 -6.15
C LEU A 168 -1.90 10.83 -6.04
N SER A 169 -2.37 10.20 -7.10
CA SER A 169 -3.61 9.43 -7.12
C SER A 169 -3.28 7.94 -7.13
N VAL A 170 -3.97 7.17 -6.29
CA VAL A 170 -3.75 5.74 -6.11
C VAL A 170 -5.00 4.97 -6.46
N GLY A 171 -4.86 3.98 -7.35
CA GLY A 171 -5.94 3.07 -7.70
C GLY A 171 -6.10 1.93 -6.70
N LYS A 172 -7.22 1.22 -6.79
CA LYS A 172 -7.52 0.06 -5.96
C LYS A 172 -6.42 -1.02 -6.06
N PRO A 173 -6.00 -1.62 -4.94
CA PRO A 173 -5.13 -2.78 -4.94
C PRO A 173 -5.76 -3.95 -5.70
N GLN A 174 -4.96 -4.61 -6.54
CA GLN A 174 -5.38 -5.76 -7.33
C GLN A 174 -4.37 -6.89 -7.17
N ALA A 175 -4.83 -8.14 -7.12
CA ALA A 175 -3.92 -9.28 -7.16
C ALA A 175 -3.35 -9.44 -8.57
N ILE A 176 -2.07 -9.77 -8.64
CA ILE A 176 -1.42 -10.13 -9.91
C ILE A 176 -1.95 -11.48 -10.33
N THR A 177 -2.42 -11.61 -11.58
CA THR A 177 -2.88 -12.88 -12.14
C THR A 177 -1.92 -13.38 -13.22
N ARG A 178 -1.90 -14.69 -13.44
CA ARG A 178 -1.12 -15.35 -14.50
C ARG A 178 -2.02 -16.25 -15.34
N ALA A 179 -1.86 -16.19 -16.66
CA ALA A 179 -2.45 -17.16 -17.55
C ALA A 179 -1.46 -18.32 -17.72
N GLN A 180 -1.84 -19.54 -17.32
CA GLN A 180 -1.08 -20.75 -17.51
C GLN A 180 -2.01 -21.82 -18.05
N ASP A 181 -1.64 -22.44 -19.19
CA ASP A 181 -2.43 -23.48 -19.86
C ASP A 181 -3.88 -23.06 -20.15
N GLY A 182 -4.10 -21.76 -20.47
CA GLY A 182 -5.43 -21.21 -20.73
C GLY A 182 -6.29 -20.94 -19.48
N VAL A 183 -5.75 -21.20 -18.27
CA VAL A 183 -6.42 -20.98 -17.00
C VAL A 183 -5.83 -19.74 -16.31
N VAL A 184 -6.68 -18.81 -15.88
CA VAL A 184 -6.26 -17.70 -15.04
C VAL A 184 -5.97 -18.21 -13.64
N ARG A 185 -4.77 -17.95 -13.14
CA ARG A 185 -4.32 -18.31 -11.79
C ARG A 185 -4.10 -17.06 -10.96
N GLU A 186 -4.36 -17.16 -9.67
CA GLU A 186 -4.14 -16.12 -8.69
C GLU A 186 -3.18 -16.58 -7.57
N PRO A 187 -2.46 -15.65 -6.91
CA PRO A 187 -1.55 -16.00 -5.83
C PRO A 187 -2.34 -16.39 -4.58
N MET A 188 -1.90 -17.44 -3.92
CA MET A 188 -2.44 -17.95 -2.68
C MET A 188 -1.49 -17.67 -1.52
N GLU A 189 -2.07 -17.44 -0.35
CA GLU A 189 -1.34 -17.18 0.88
C GLU A 189 -1.72 -18.23 1.94
N MET A 190 -0.73 -18.70 2.69
CA MET A 190 -0.96 -19.44 3.92
C MET A 190 -1.07 -18.43 5.06
N LEU A 191 -2.27 -18.24 5.55
CA LEU A 191 -2.60 -17.31 6.63
C LEU A 191 -2.67 -18.07 7.95
N ALA A 192 -1.85 -17.70 8.93
CA ALA A 192 -1.92 -18.16 10.30
C ALA A 192 -2.54 -17.08 11.20
N ILE A 193 -3.60 -17.42 11.89
CA ILE A 193 -4.32 -16.57 12.84
C ILE A 193 -4.24 -17.18 14.23
N ASP A 194 -3.94 -16.36 15.22
CA ASP A 194 -4.03 -16.70 16.65
C ASP A 194 -4.95 -15.70 17.34
N CYS A 195 -6.08 -16.15 17.89
CA CYS A 195 -7.06 -15.29 18.54
C CYS A 195 -7.76 -16.00 19.71
N PRO A 196 -8.41 -15.25 20.62
CA PRO A 196 -9.29 -15.83 21.64
C PRO A 196 -10.42 -16.67 21.03
N GLU A 197 -10.83 -17.72 21.73
CA GLU A 197 -11.85 -18.68 21.27
C GLU A 197 -13.18 -18.02 20.92
N GLU A 198 -13.56 -16.96 21.60
CA GLU A 198 -14.81 -16.23 21.36
C GLU A 198 -14.91 -15.65 19.94
N PHE A 199 -13.77 -15.44 19.24
CA PHE A 199 -13.72 -14.86 17.90
C PHE A 199 -13.63 -15.89 16.75
N ILE A 200 -13.57 -17.21 17.05
CA ILE A 200 -13.49 -18.27 16.03
C ILE A 200 -14.59 -18.13 14.98
N GLY A 201 -15.82 -17.90 15.43
CA GLY A 201 -17.00 -17.82 14.55
C GLY A 201 -16.88 -16.67 13.54
N VAL A 202 -16.59 -15.46 14.01
CA VAL A 202 -16.48 -14.28 13.14
C VAL A 202 -15.30 -14.39 12.18
N VAL A 203 -14.15 -14.89 12.64
CA VAL A 203 -12.96 -15.08 11.79
C VAL A 203 -13.23 -16.11 10.70
N THR A 204 -13.83 -17.28 11.07
CA THR A 204 -14.14 -18.34 10.10
C THR A 204 -15.15 -17.88 9.06
N GLN A 205 -16.19 -17.16 9.47
CA GLN A 205 -17.19 -16.59 8.55
C GLN A 205 -16.52 -15.65 7.55
N LYS A 206 -15.76 -14.65 8.03
CA LYS A 206 -15.08 -13.69 7.18
C LYS A 206 -14.07 -14.32 6.22
N MET A 207 -13.36 -15.35 6.67
CA MET A 207 -12.46 -16.09 5.79
C MET A 207 -13.24 -16.84 4.71
N GLY A 208 -14.39 -17.42 5.01
CA GLY A 208 -15.26 -18.06 4.04
C GLY A 208 -15.74 -17.08 2.95
N GLU A 209 -16.19 -15.87 3.33
CA GLU A 209 -16.59 -14.79 2.43
C GLU A 209 -15.42 -14.36 1.49
N ARG A 210 -14.19 -14.43 2.00
CA ARG A 210 -12.94 -14.09 1.29
C ARG A 210 -12.28 -15.27 0.57
N ARG A 211 -13.02 -16.37 0.36
CA ARG A 211 -12.55 -17.61 -0.31
C ARG A 211 -11.40 -18.30 0.42
N GLY A 212 -11.23 -18.05 1.72
CA GLY A 212 -10.27 -18.75 2.56
C GLY A 212 -10.76 -20.16 2.91
N ARG A 213 -9.87 -21.15 2.76
CA ARG A 213 -10.11 -22.54 3.14
C ARG A 213 -9.35 -22.85 4.42
N MET A 214 -10.05 -23.29 5.46
CA MET A 214 -9.40 -23.71 6.70
C MET A 214 -8.61 -24.99 6.46
N MET A 215 -7.31 -24.94 6.73
CA MET A 215 -6.41 -26.08 6.61
C MET A 215 -6.20 -26.79 7.95
N LYS A 216 -6.12 -26.01 9.04
CA LYS A 216 -5.86 -26.54 10.37
C LYS A 216 -6.46 -25.63 11.44
N MET A 217 -6.92 -26.23 12.53
CA MET A 217 -7.29 -25.54 13.77
C MET A 217 -6.71 -26.29 14.95
N SER A 218 -6.04 -25.59 15.84
CA SER A 218 -5.43 -26.15 17.05
C SER A 218 -5.81 -25.31 18.27
N ASN A 219 -6.47 -25.95 19.21
CA ASN A 219 -6.80 -25.38 20.52
C ASN A 219 -5.89 -26.02 21.58
N HIS A 220 -5.13 -25.21 22.29
CA HIS A 220 -4.19 -25.67 23.31
C HIS A 220 -4.74 -25.55 24.73
N GLY A 221 -6.04 -25.26 24.89
CA GLY A 221 -6.69 -25.12 26.20
C GLY A 221 -6.30 -23.87 26.99
N SER A 222 -5.61 -22.91 26.33
CA SER A 222 -5.19 -21.62 26.92
C SER A 222 -6.21 -20.50 26.76
N GLY A 223 -7.42 -20.81 26.24
CA GLY A 223 -8.42 -19.81 25.83
C GLY A 223 -8.10 -19.12 24.50
N ARG A 224 -7.06 -19.59 23.78
CA ARG A 224 -6.67 -19.11 22.46
C ARG A 224 -6.64 -20.26 21.45
N VAL A 225 -6.97 -19.95 20.22
CA VAL A 225 -6.98 -20.89 19.10
C VAL A 225 -6.10 -20.39 17.98
N ARG A 226 -5.29 -21.30 17.44
CA ARG A 226 -4.52 -21.11 16.23
C ARG A 226 -5.25 -21.74 15.05
N MET A 227 -5.51 -20.94 14.04
CA MET A 227 -6.14 -21.34 12.78
C MET A 227 -5.20 -21.07 11.61
N GLU A 228 -5.16 -21.99 10.66
CA GLU A 228 -4.39 -21.85 9.42
C GLU A 228 -5.35 -21.92 8.24
N PHE A 229 -5.32 -20.92 7.38
CA PHE A 229 -6.15 -20.82 6.18
C PHE A 229 -5.28 -20.70 4.94
N ARG A 230 -5.74 -21.28 3.85
CA ARG A 230 -5.24 -21.00 2.52
C ARG A 230 -6.22 -20.08 1.83
N VAL A 231 -5.77 -18.88 1.45
CA VAL A 231 -6.63 -17.79 0.99
C VAL A 231 -6.00 -17.08 -0.20
N PRO A 232 -6.78 -16.63 -1.21
CA PRO A 232 -6.25 -15.78 -2.28
C PRO A 232 -5.66 -14.47 -1.72
N SER A 233 -4.52 -14.00 -2.24
CA SER A 233 -3.89 -12.75 -1.76
C SER A 233 -4.85 -11.57 -1.79
N ARG A 234 -5.76 -11.47 -2.79
CA ARG A 234 -6.81 -10.44 -2.85
C ARG A 234 -7.83 -10.56 -1.72
N GLY A 235 -8.03 -11.74 -1.14
CA GLY A 235 -8.89 -11.96 0.02
C GLY A 235 -8.34 -11.35 1.30
N LEU A 236 -7.04 -11.05 1.34
CA LEU A 236 -6.41 -10.40 2.49
C LEU A 236 -6.46 -8.87 2.41
N ILE A 237 -6.77 -8.30 1.24
CA ILE A 237 -6.93 -6.84 1.09
C ILE A 237 -8.00 -6.36 2.08
N GLY A 238 -7.60 -5.46 2.99
CA GLY A 238 -8.45 -4.90 4.04
C GLY A 238 -8.79 -5.83 5.19
N PHE A 239 -8.48 -7.11 5.13
CA PHE A 239 -8.81 -8.06 6.19
C PHE A 239 -8.14 -7.73 7.53
N ARG A 240 -6.92 -7.18 7.49
CA ARG A 240 -6.18 -6.84 8.71
C ARG A 240 -6.93 -5.87 9.62
N THR A 241 -7.47 -4.80 9.04
CA THR A 241 -8.21 -3.77 9.78
C THR A 241 -9.50 -4.33 10.38
N GLU A 242 -10.25 -5.11 9.59
CA GLU A 242 -11.45 -5.80 10.06
C GLU A 242 -11.11 -6.79 11.18
N PHE A 243 -10.13 -7.65 10.98
CA PHE A 243 -9.71 -8.65 11.94
C PHE A 243 -9.31 -8.05 13.29
N LEU A 244 -8.51 -6.98 13.27
CA LEU A 244 -8.13 -6.27 14.51
C LEU A 244 -9.33 -5.64 15.20
N THR A 245 -10.29 -5.11 14.44
CA THR A 245 -11.53 -4.55 14.99
C THR A 245 -12.38 -5.64 15.63
N ASP A 246 -12.63 -6.74 14.92
CA ASP A 246 -13.45 -7.86 15.39
C ASP A 246 -12.84 -8.56 16.62
N THR A 247 -11.51 -8.69 16.64
CA THR A 247 -10.79 -9.32 17.76
C THR A 247 -10.42 -8.32 18.86
N ARG A 248 -10.92 -7.08 18.81
CA ARG A 248 -10.61 -6.00 19.77
C ARG A 248 -9.11 -5.78 19.96
N GLY A 249 -8.32 -5.96 18.90
CA GLY A 249 -6.86 -5.81 18.90
C GLY A 249 -6.10 -6.98 19.54
N THR A 250 -6.77 -8.05 19.97
CA THR A 250 -6.13 -9.21 20.65
C THR A 250 -5.67 -10.30 19.69
N GLY A 251 -6.12 -10.26 18.42
CA GLY A 251 -5.76 -11.23 17.41
C GLY A 251 -4.37 -10.96 16.81
N ILE A 252 -3.68 -12.03 16.46
CA ILE A 252 -2.40 -12.00 15.75
C ILE A 252 -2.59 -12.71 14.42
N MET A 253 -2.09 -12.13 13.33
CA MET A 253 -2.12 -12.76 12.02
C MET A 253 -0.79 -12.59 11.29
N ASN A 254 -0.39 -13.65 10.58
CA ASN A 254 0.75 -13.67 9.69
C ASN A 254 0.38 -14.44 8.43
N HIS A 255 0.90 -14.04 7.29
CA HIS A 255 0.69 -14.75 6.04
C HIS A 255 1.99 -14.84 5.22
N LEU A 256 2.08 -15.91 4.43
CA LEU A 256 3.20 -16.19 3.54
C LEU A 256 2.65 -16.66 2.21
N PHE A 257 3.32 -16.29 1.13
CA PHE A 257 3.00 -16.77 -0.21
C PHE A 257 3.08 -18.31 -0.28
N ASP A 258 2.05 -18.94 -0.84
CA ASP A 258 1.90 -20.42 -0.90
C ASP A 258 1.58 -20.90 -2.32
N GLY A 259 2.05 -20.19 -3.35
CA GLY A 259 1.94 -20.61 -4.74
C GLY A 259 0.74 -20.03 -5.50
N TRP A 260 0.38 -20.68 -6.60
CA TRP A 260 -0.62 -20.21 -7.56
C TRP A 260 -1.73 -21.25 -7.72
N GLU A 261 -2.99 -20.82 -7.64
CA GLU A 261 -4.16 -21.67 -7.91
C GLU A 261 -5.07 -21.03 -8.98
N PRO A 262 -5.93 -21.83 -9.63
CA PRO A 262 -6.98 -21.28 -10.49
C PRO A 262 -7.84 -20.26 -9.73
N TRP A 263 -8.30 -19.24 -10.45
CA TRP A 263 -9.17 -18.19 -9.91
C TRP A 263 -10.35 -18.76 -9.12
N GLN A 264 -10.51 -18.34 -7.86
CA GLN A 264 -11.49 -18.88 -6.89
C GLN A 264 -12.87 -18.21 -6.97
N GLY A 265 -13.12 -17.43 -8.00
CA GLY A 265 -14.37 -16.64 -8.14
C GLY A 265 -14.27 -15.27 -7.47
N ASP A 266 -15.30 -14.45 -7.63
CA ASP A 266 -15.30 -13.08 -7.15
C ASP A 266 -15.43 -13.00 -5.62
N ILE A 267 -14.83 -11.95 -5.06
CA ILE A 267 -14.93 -11.58 -3.65
C ILE A 267 -15.62 -10.23 -3.60
N GLU A 268 -16.74 -10.13 -2.92
CA GLU A 268 -17.42 -8.86 -2.69
C GLU A 268 -16.66 -8.08 -1.60
N HIS A 269 -16.16 -6.88 -1.95
CA HIS A 269 -15.43 -6.03 -1.00
C HIS A 269 -16.34 -5.02 -0.30
N ARG A 270 -17.23 -4.37 -1.04
CA ARG A 270 -18.16 -3.37 -0.52
C ARG A 270 -19.49 -3.43 -1.27
N ALA A 271 -20.57 -3.73 -0.56
CA ALA A 271 -21.93 -3.73 -1.12
C ALA A 271 -22.53 -2.33 -1.24
N THR A 272 -22.06 -1.37 -0.43
CA THR A 272 -22.56 0.02 -0.35
C THR A 272 -21.98 0.91 -1.43
N GLY A 273 -22.75 1.89 -1.93
CA GLY A 273 -22.29 2.95 -2.83
C GLY A 273 -21.60 4.09 -2.10
N THR A 274 -21.41 5.20 -2.80
CA THR A 274 -20.81 6.44 -2.27
C THR A 274 -21.70 7.65 -2.45
N LEU A 275 -21.56 8.60 -1.54
CA LEU A 275 -22.07 9.97 -1.69
C LEU A 275 -20.98 10.79 -2.39
N VAL A 276 -21.32 11.36 -3.54
CA VAL A 276 -20.36 12.07 -4.39
C VAL A 276 -20.77 13.53 -4.51
N ALA A 277 -19.83 14.45 -4.32
CA ALA A 277 -20.10 15.88 -4.50
C ALA A 277 -20.41 16.20 -5.97
N ASP A 278 -21.50 16.93 -6.22
CA ASP A 278 -21.97 17.30 -7.57
C ASP A 278 -21.31 18.61 -8.08
N ARG A 279 -20.57 19.32 -7.23
CA ARG A 279 -19.95 20.60 -7.54
C ARG A 279 -18.83 20.98 -6.60
N GLN A 280 -18.06 22.00 -6.99
CA GLN A 280 -17.06 22.63 -6.14
C GLN A 280 -17.70 23.60 -5.16
N GLY A 281 -17.15 23.70 -3.96
CA GLY A 281 -17.54 24.66 -2.92
C GLY A 281 -17.08 24.23 -1.53
N ARG A 282 -17.72 24.80 -0.50
CA ARG A 282 -17.49 24.43 0.91
C ARG A 282 -18.70 23.71 1.49
N ALA A 283 -18.44 22.64 2.20
CA ALA A 283 -19.47 21.88 2.88
C ALA A 283 -20.13 22.74 3.98
N THR A 284 -21.47 22.73 4.03
CA THR A 284 -22.24 23.49 5.02
C THR A 284 -22.82 22.55 6.07
N ALA A 285 -22.93 23.02 7.32
CA ALA A 285 -23.56 22.26 8.40
C ALA A 285 -25.00 21.84 8.03
N TYR A 286 -25.75 22.73 7.38
CA TYR A 286 -27.10 22.47 6.92
C TYR A 286 -27.17 21.29 5.91
N SER A 287 -26.27 21.25 4.93
CA SER A 287 -26.26 20.16 3.96
C SER A 287 -25.80 18.85 4.58
N ILE A 288 -24.79 18.89 5.45
CA ILE A 288 -24.28 17.70 6.18
C ILE A 288 -25.43 17.07 6.98
N GLU A 289 -26.19 17.86 7.78
CA GLU A 289 -27.33 17.38 8.55
C GLU A 289 -28.36 16.65 7.67
N ASN A 290 -28.68 17.21 6.51
CA ASN A 290 -29.64 16.62 5.58
C ASN A 290 -29.11 15.36 4.86
N LEU A 291 -27.80 15.17 4.81
CA LEU A 291 -27.15 14.02 4.16
C LEU A 291 -26.84 12.87 5.12
N GLN A 292 -26.72 13.13 6.42
CA GLN A 292 -26.45 12.09 7.44
C GLN A 292 -27.44 10.91 7.42
N PRO A 293 -28.76 11.10 7.18
CA PRO A 293 -29.68 9.97 7.06
C PRO A 293 -29.41 9.07 5.83
N ARG A 294 -28.60 9.53 4.88
CA ARG A 294 -28.28 8.78 3.66
C ARG A 294 -27.02 7.93 3.78
N GLY A 295 -26.18 8.17 4.80
CA GLY A 295 -24.95 7.42 4.99
C GLY A 295 -23.95 8.10 5.91
N ALA A 296 -22.79 7.49 6.05
CA ALA A 296 -21.68 7.99 6.86
C ALA A 296 -20.84 9.00 6.06
N LEU A 297 -20.68 10.23 6.58
CA LEU A 297 -19.91 11.28 5.90
C LEU A 297 -18.44 11.27 6.33
N PHE A 298 -17.56 11.72 5.43
CA PHE A 298 -16.10 11.76 5.58
C PHE A 298 -15.54 13.16 5.77
N LEU A 299 -16.39 14.17 5.84
CA LEU A 299 -16.02 15.58 5.88
C LEU A 299 -16.75 16.34 7.00
N SER A 300 -16.19 17.48 7.37
CA SER A 300 -16.71 18.43 8.35
C SER A 300 -17.27 19.67 7.66
N PRO A 301 -18.11 20.47 8.38
CA PRO A 301 -18.50 21.78 7.88
C PRO A 301 -17.29 22.67 7.62
N GLY A 302 -17.27 23.36 6.48
CA GLY A 302 -16.19 24.22 6.05
C GLY A 302 -15.15 23.55 5.15
N ASP A 303 -15.12 22.23 5.07
CA ASP A 303 -14.21 21.49 4.19
C ASP A 303 -14.52 21.83 2.71
N GLU A 304 -13.45 22.02 1.94
CA GLU A 304 -13.57 22.25 0.50
C GLU A 304 -13.81 20.93 -0.24
N VAL A 305 -14.72 20.97 -1.20
CA VAL A 305 -15.06 19.85 -2.06
C VAL A 305 -15.02 20.25 -3.53
N TYR A 306 -14.89 19.27 -4.42
CA TYR A 306 -15.00 19.46 -5.87
C TYR A 306 -15.92 18.39 -6.48
N GLU A 307 -16.43 18.62 -7.68
CA GLU A 307 -17.24 17.65 -8.42
C GLU A 307 -16.50 16.31 -8.57
N GLY A 308 -17.17 15.20 -8.20
CA GLY A 308 -16.57 13.88 -8.24
C GLY A 308 -15.80 13.45 -6.99
N MET A 309 -15.64 14.32 -6.00
CA MET A 309 -15.08 13.96 -4.70
C MET A 309 -16.06 13.07 -3.94
N VAL A 310 -15.59 11.93 -3.43
CA VAL A 310 -16.38 11.02 -2.59
C VAL A 310 -16.37 11.58 -1.16
N ILE A 311 -17.55 11.96 -0.68
CA ILE A 311 -17.74 12.67 0.59
C ILE A 311 -18.41 11.83 1.66
N GLY A 312 -18.76 10.58 1.34
CA GLY A 312 -19.39 9.67 2.30
C GLY A 312 -19.67 8.30 1.70
N GLU A 313 -19.95 7.34 2.56
CA GLU A 313 -20.47 6.02 2.23
C GLU A 313 -21.99 6.08 2.18
N HIS A 314 -22.61 5.67 1.06
CA HIS A 314 -24.04 5.64 0.92
C HIS A 314 -24.62 4.38 1.56
N ALA A 315 -25.73 4.50 2.29
CA ALA A 315 -26.39 3.36 2.93
C ALA A 315 -26.99 2.34 1.94
N ARG A 316 -27.04 2.66 0.63
CA ARG A 316 -27.52 1.79 -0.44
C ARG A 316 -26.37 1.38 -1.37
N GLY A 317 -26.57 0.36 -2.21
CA GLY A 317 -25.54 -0.16 -3.11
C GLY A 317 -25.17 0.75 -4.30
N ASN A 318 -25.95 1.78 -4.60
CA ASN A 318 -25.72 2.73 -5.70
C ASN A 318 -25.04 4.01 -5.21
N ASP A 319 -24.25 4.62 -6.08
CA ASP A 319 -23.70 5.95 -5.84
C ASP A 319 -24.79 7.02 -5.96
N LEU A 320 -24.61 8.12 -5.24
CA LEU A 320 -25.53 9.24 -5.22
C LEU A 320 -24.77 10.57 -5.30
N ASP A 321 -24.98 11.30 -6.39
CA ASP A 321 -24.48 12.68 -6.52
C ASP A 321 -25.30 13.61 -5.63
N VAL A 322 -24.64 14.40 -4.80
CA VAL A 322 -25.25 15.24 -3.78
C VAL A 322 -24.63 16.62 -3.71
N ASN A 323 -25.46 17.62 -3.41
CA ASN A 323 -24.98 18.97 -3.13
C ASN A 323 -24.71 19.17 -1.63
N VAL A 324 -23.45 19.12 -1.26
CA VAL A 324 -23.02 19.37 0.14
C VAL A 324 -22.74 20.84 0.45
N THR A 325 -22.79 21.70 -0.58
CA THR A 325 -22.49 23.15 -0.44
C THR A 325 -23.74 24.01 -0.28
N LYS A 326 -24.93 23.39 -0.20
CA LYS A 326 -26.18 24.09 -0.12
C LYS A 326 -26.34 24.79 1.24
N GLU A 327 -26.59 26.08 1.20
CA GLU A 327 -26.91 26.88 2.40
C GLU A 327 -28.40 26.82 2.74
N LYS A 328 -28.71 27.04 4.02
CA LYS A 328 -30.09 27.25 4.49
C LYS A 328 -30.62 28.53 3.84
N LYS A 329 -31.67 28.43 3.02
CA LYS A 329 -32.36 29.66 2.54
C LYS A 329 -32.99 30.37 3.72
N LEU A 330 -32.66 31.63 3.92
CA LEU A 330 -33.33 32.47 4.87
C LEU A 330 -34.80 32.62 4.43
N SER A 331 -35.69 31.89 5.07
CA SER A 331 -37.13 32.04 4.88
C SER A 331 -37.66 33.02 5.91
N ASN A 332 -38.57 33.90 5.47
CA ASN A 332 -39.20 35.01 6.15
C ASN A 332 -39.33 34.97 7.69
N MET A 333 -39.34 36.15 8.29
CA MET A 333 -39.33 36.60 9.69
C MET A 333 -40.13 35.80 10.75
N ARG A 334 -40.90 34.79 10.43
CA ARG A 334 -41.65 33.97 11.41
C ARG A 334 -40.88 32.79 12.01
N ALA A 335 -39.68 32.48 11.52
CA ALA A 335 -38.85 31.39 12.01
C ALA A 335 -37.59 31.83 12.76
N SER A 336 -37.46 33.09 13.11
CA SER A 336 -36.28 33.61 13.82
C SER A 336 -36.18 33.19 15.31
N GLY A 337 -37.11 32.34 15.79
CA GLY A 337 -37.13 31.85 17.17
C GLY A 337 -36.70 30.39 17.36
N SER A 338 -36.45 29.63 16.30
CA SER A 338 -35.95 28.25 16.40
C SER A 338 -34.64 28.11 15.61
N ASP A 339 -33.55 28.66 16.12
CA ASP A 339 -32.22 28.18 15.83
C ASP A 339 -32.08 26.81 16.55
N ASP A 340 -32.73 25.78 15.97
CA ASP A 340 -32.49 24.43 16.41
C ASP A 340 -31.00 24.17 16.24
N MET A 341 -30.35 23.87 17.37
CA MET A 341 -28.92 23.58 17.42
C MET A 341 -28.64 22.35 16.50
N ILE A 342 -27.99 22.59 15.37
CA ILE A 342 -27.63 21.50 14.41
C ILE A 342 -26.68 20.54 15.13
N ARG A 343 -27.15 19.34 15.38
CA ARG A 343 -26.35 18.28 16.01
C ARG A 343 -25.80 17.35 14.93
N LEU A 344 -24.52 17.54 14.60
CA LEU A 344 -23.85 16.71 13.59
C LEU A 344 -23.21 15.47 14.24
N ILE A 345 -23.31 14.34 13.53
CA ILE A 345 -22.55 13.13 13.82
C ILE A 345 -21.12 13.39 13.33
N PRO A 346 -20.08 13.08 14.14
CA PRO A 346 -18.70 13.24 13.70
C PRO A 346 -18.41 12.48 12.40
N PRO A 347 -17.59 13.05 11.51
CA PRO A 347 -17.23 12.39 10.27
C PRO A 347 -16.38 11.14 10.51
N ARG A 348 -16.53 10.14 9.65
CA ARG A 348 -15.64 8.98 9.61
C ARG A 348 -14.36 9.37 8.87
N LEU A 349 -13.30 9.67 9.59
CA LEU A 349 -11.99 9.94 9.01
C LEU A 349 -11.32 8.60 8.67
N MET A 350 -10.76 8.50 7.47
CA MET A 350 -10.03 7.32 7.01
C MET A 350 -8.53 7.63 6.91
N ASN A 351 -7.71 6.72 7.41
CA ASN A 351 -6.29 6.71 7.09
C ASN A 351 -6.07 6.15 5.67
N LEU A 352 -4.82 6.17 5.19
CA LEU A 352 -4.49 5.71 3.84
C LEU A 352 -4.88 4.23 3.61
N GLU A 353 -4.59 3.35 4.55
CA GLU A 353 -4.91 1.92 4.45
C GLU A 353 -6.42 1.71 4.33
N GLN A 354 -7.20 2.33 5.19
CA GLN A 354 -8.67 2.28 5.16
C GLN A 354 -9.25 2.87 3.86
N ALA A 355 -8.63 3.92 3.33
CA ALA A 355 -9.03 4.53 2.07
C ALA A 355 -8.79 3.59 0.87
N LEU A 356 -7.60 2.93 0.83
CA LEU A 356 -7.26 1.96 -0.21
C LEU A 356 -8.16 0.71 -0.19
N GLU A 357 -8.53 0.28 1.01
CA GLU A 357 -9.47 -0.82 1.23
C GLU A 357 -10.90 -0.45 0.77
N PHE A 358 -11.31 0.79 1.04
CA PHE A 358 -12.67 1.27 0.78
C PHE A 358 -12.99 1.44 -0.71
N ILE A 359 -12.03 1.89 -1.53
CA ILE A 359 -12.28 2.26 -2.93
C ILE A 359 -12.68 1.08 -3.82
N ARG A 360 -13.56 1.36 -4.81
CA ARG A 360 -13.89 0.48 -5.94
C ARG A 360 -13.01 0.77 -7.16
N ASP A 361 -13.16 -0.01 -8.23
CA ASP A 361 -12.36 0.11 -9.45
C ASP A 361 -12.55 1.45 -10.19
N ASP A 362 -13.70 2.10 -10.00
CA ASP A 362 -14.03 3.41 -10.56
C ASP A 362 -13.64 4.58 -9.64
N GLU A 363 -12.98 4.30 -8.54
CA GLU A 363 -12.55 5.27 -7.52
C GLU A 363 -11.03 5.32 -7.40
N LEU A 364 -10.54 6.45 -6.87
CA LEU A 364 -9.13 6.69 -6.60
C LEU A 364 -8.98 7.32 -5.21
N VAL A 365 -7.84 7.05 -4.58
CA VAL A 365 -7.39 7.79 -3.40
C VAL A 365 -6.50 8.93 -3.85
N GLU A 366 -6.85 10.16 -3.55
CA GLU A 366 -6.00 11.34 -3.68
C GLU A 366 -5.18 11.48 -2.41
N VAL A 367 -3.86 11.37 -2.55
CA VAL A 367 -2.90 11.43 -1.45
C VAL A 367 -2.07 12.69 -1.58
N THR A 368 -2.11 13.52 -0.54
CA THR A 368 -1.32 14.75 -0.46
C THR A 368 -0.63 14.83 0.90
N PRO A 369 0.38 15.70 1.10
CA PRO A 369 1.01 15.89 2.40
C PRO A 369 0.03 16.23 3.53
N ALA A 370 -1.03 16.96 3.23
CA ALA A 370 -2.00 17.41 4.22
C ALA A 370 -3.22 16.50 4.37
N ALA A 371 -3.63 15.79 3.31
CA ALA A 371 -4.90 15.06 3.31
C ALA A 371 -4.87 13.75 2.51
N VAL A 372 -5.78 12.84 2.88
CA VAL A 372 -6.18 11.68 2.10
C VAL A 372 -7.64 11.86 1.75
N ARG A 373 -7.96 11.95 0.46
CA ARG A 373 -9.32 12.16 -0.06
C ARG A 373 -9.70 11.03 -1.01
N LEU A 374 -10.97 10.75 -1.11
CA LEU A 374 -11.51 9.79 -2.07
C LEU A 374 -12.17 10.54 -3.22
N ARG A 375 -12.03 10.03 -4.44
CA ARG A 375 -12.69 10.62 -5.60
C ARG A 375 -13.08 9.56 -6.63
N LYS A 376 -14.02 9.90 -7.48
CA LYS A 376 -14.29 9.12 -8.68
C LYS A 376 -13.16 9.31 -9.70
N ARG A 377 -12.87 8.27 -10.47
CA ARG A 377 -11.90 8.35 -11.58
C ARG A 377 -12.38 9.34 -12.64
N VAL A 378 -13.66 9.28 -12.97
CA VAL A 378 -14.33 10.25 -13.84
C VAL A 378 -15.07 11.25 -12.95
N LEU A 379 -14.57 12.51 -12.89
CA LEU A 379 -15.12 13.51 -11.98
C LEU A 379 -16.52 13.97 -12.38
N ALA A 380 -16.74 14.24 -13.66
CA ALA A 380 -17.99 14.77 -14.15
C ALA A 380 -19.15 13.76 -14.05
N ALA A 381 -20.22 14.13 -13.33
CA ALA A 381 -21.38 13.28 -13.07
C ALA A 381 -22.05 12.75 -14.35
N ASN A 382 -22.14 13.58 -15.39
CA ASN A 382 -22.76 13.21 -16.68
C ASN A 382 -21.94 12.21 -17.51
N ARG A 383 -20.69 11.97 -17.16
CA ARG A 383 -19.77 11.01 -17.80
C ARG A 383 -19.60 9.72 -17.02
N ARG A 384 -20.10 9.67 -15.78
CA ARG A 384 -20.15 8.46 -14.95
C ARG A 384 -21.44 7.69 -15.30
N LYS A 385 -21.38 6.71 -16.16
CA LYS A 385 -22.50 5.82 -16.49
C LYS A 385 -22.06 4.37 -16.34
#